data_a3088d84ea8112ecad5326c06a48a734
#
_entry.id   a3088d84ea8112ecad5326c06a48a734
#
_cell.length_a   1.000
_cell.length_b   1.000
_cell.length_c   1.000
_cell.angle_alpha   90.00
_cell.angle_beta   90.00
_cell.angle_gamma   90.00
#
_symmetry.space_group_name_H-M   'P 1'
#
loop_
_entity.id
_entity.type
_entity.pdbx_description
1 polymer ?
#
loop_
_entity_poly.entity_id
_entity_poly.type
_entity_poly.pdbx_seq_one_letter_code
_entity_poly.pdbx_strand_id
1 'polypeptide(L)'
;MHNWEKILSEQLLPDAKRLSIEDATILYEEADINDLMFVSLERRKKQVPSNSVTYLVDRNINYTNICTINCQFCSFYRPPG
;
A
#
# COMPACT_ATOMS: atom_id res chain seq x y z
N MET A 1 -15.59 5.20 -22.24
CA MET A 1 -14.54 4.83 -21.28
C MET A 1 -14.87 5.43 -19.92
N HIS A 2 -14.85 4.59 -18.88
CA HIS A 2 -15.07 5.06 -17.52
C HIS A 2 -13.84 5.80 -17.02
N ASN A 3 -14.01 6.72 -16.07
CA ASN A 3 -12.89 7.48 -15.52
C ASN A 3 -11.81 6.59 -14.92
N TRP A 4 -12.22 5.52 -14.26
CA TRP A 4 -11.25 4.61 -13.64
C TRP A 4 -10.36 3.91 -14.68
N GLU A 5 -10.90 3.62 -15.85
CA GLU A 5 -10.10 3.00 -16.93
C GLU A 5 -9.00 3.94 -17.42
N LYS A 6 -9.32 5.22 -17.55
CA LYS A 6 -8.34 6.23 -17.94
C LYS A 6 -7.26 6.38 -16.86
N ILE A 7 -7.66 6.43 -15.60
CA ILE A 7 -6.71 6.54 -14.48
C ILE A 7 -5.74 5.36 -14.48
N LEU A 8 -6.26 4.13 -14.65
CA LEU A 8 -5.42 2.94 -14.69
C LEU A 8 -4.48 2.94 -15.88
N SER A 9 -4.96 3.30 -17.07
CA SER A 9 -4.11 3.30 -18.26
C SER A 9 -2.98 4.31 -18.14
N GLU A 10 -3.20 5.43 -17.49
CA GLU A 10 -2.15 6.42 -17.24
C GLU A 10 -1.05 5.88 -16.32
N GLN A 11 -1.38 4.94 -15.43
CA GLN A 11 -0.39 4.33 -14.54
C GLN A 11 0.58 3.40 -15.27
N LEU A 12 0.26 2.99 -16.48
CA LEU A 12 1.15 2.16 -17.29
C LEU A 12 2.21 2.99 -18.05
N LEU A 13 2.07 4.31 -18.06
CA LEU A 13 3.01 5.19 -18.74
C LEU A 13 4.35 5.24 -17.99
N PRO A 14 5.47 5.42 -18.72
CA PRO A 14 6.79 5.48 -18.07
C PRO A 14 6.94 6.63 -17.07
N ASP A 15 6.22 7.72 -17.30
CA ASP A 15 6.27 8.92 -16.46
C ASP A 15 5.02 9.06 -15.59
N ALA A 16 4.39 7.94 -15.24
CA ALA A 16 3.16 7.96 -14.46
C ALA A 16 3.36 8.68 -13.13
N LYS A 17 2.42 9.57 -12.82
CA LYS A 17 2.43 10.32 -11.59
C LYS A 17 1.75 9.54 -10.48
N ARG A 18 2.06 9.93 -9.25
CA ARG A 18 1.39 9.37 -8.07
C ARG A 18 -0.10 9.69 -8.13
N LEU A 19 -0.92 8.73 -7.72
CA LEU A 19 -2.37 8.93 -7.69
C LEU A 19 -2.75 10.00 -6.67
N SER A 20 -3.72 10.85 -7.05
CA SER A 20 -4.37 11.74 -6.10
C SER A 20 -5.34 10.94 -5.22
N ILE A 21 -5.77 11.55 -4.12
CA ILE A 21 -6.76 10.92 -3.24
C ILE A 21 -8.07 10.68 -4.00
N GLU A 22 -8.48 11.63 -4.82
CA GLU A 22 -9.69 11.54 -5.62
C GLU A 22 -9.62 10.38 -6.61
N ASP A 23 -8.50 10.26 -7.32
CA ASP A 23 -8.30 9.18 -8.29
C ASP A 23 -8.25 7.81 -7.59
N ALA A 24 -7.58 7.72 -6.46
CA ALA A 24 -7.50 6.49 -5.70
C ALA A 24 -8.88 6.06 -5.21
N THR A 25 -9.71 7.01 -4.80
CA THR A 25 -11.08 6.74 -4.36
C THR A 25 -11.92 6.18 -5.51
N ILE A 26 -11.79 6.77 -6.71
CA ILE A 26 -12.51 6.27 -7.89
C ILE A 26 -12.09 4.84 -8.21
N LEU A 27 -10.80 4.55 -8.16
CA LEU A 27 -10.30 3.19 -8.40
C LEU A 27 -10.83 2.21 -7.37
N TYR A 28 -10.85 2.61 -6.12
CA TYR A 28 -11.32 1.75 -5.04
C TYR A 28 -12.80 1.39 -5.20
N GLU A 29 -13.62 2.37 -5.59
CA GLU A 29 -15.06 2.19 -5.66
C GLU A 29 -15.54 1.57 -6.97
N GLU A 30 -14.87 1.84 -8.09
CA GLU A 30 -15.44 1.54 -9.41
C GLU A 30 -14.60 0.57 -10.24
N ALA A 31 -13.28 0.46 -10.01
CA ALA A 31 -12.41 -0.31 -10.87
C ALA A 31 -12.63 -1.82 -10.74
N ASP A 32 -12.51 -2.52 -11.88
CA ASP A 32 -12.52 -3.98 -11.89
C ASP A 32 -11.25 -4.52 -11.22
N ILE A 33 -11.42 -5.51 -10.36
CA ILE A 33 -10.28 -6.05 -9.60
C ILE A 33 -9.24 -6.70 -10.51
N ASN A 34 -9.67 -7.32 -11.61
CA ASN A 34 -8.73 -7.92 -12.55
C ASN A 34 -7.84 -6.88 -13.22
N ASP A 35 -8.42 -5.74 -13.56
CA ASP A 35 -7.66 -4.63 -14.14
C ASP A 35 -6.72 -4.00 -13.12
N LEU A 36 -7.15 -3.89 -11.86
CA LEU A 36 -6.29 -3.43 -10.78
C LEU A 36 -5.09 -4.36 -10.59
N MET A 37 -5.33 -5.67 -10.61
CA MET A 37 -4.26 -6.66 -10.47
C MET A 37 -3.25 -6.55 -11.61
N PHE A 38 -3.72 -6.43 -12.84
CA PHE A 38 -2.84 -6.31 -14.01
C PHE A 38 -1.97 -5.07 -13.91
N VAL A 39 -2.57 -3.92 -13.63
CA VAL A 39 -1.83 -2.65 -13.59
C VAL A 39 -0.86 -2.64 -12.42
N SER A 40 -1.27 -3.14 -11.25
CA SER A 40 -0.38 -3.19 -10.10
C SER A 40 0.84 -4.09 -10.35
N LEU A 41 0.64 -5.21 -11.05
CA LEU A 41 1.75 -6.09 -11.40
C LEU A 41 2.71 -5.41 -12.38
N GLU A 42 2.19 -4.71 -13.38
CA GLU A 42 3.04 -3.97 -14.33
C GLU A 42 3.80 -2.85 -13.64
N ARG A 43 3.18 -2.15 -12.69
CA ARG A 43 3.86 -1.13 -11.89
C ARG A 43 4.96 -1.75 -11.04
N ARG A 44 4.70 -2.90 -10.43
CA ARG A 44 5.71 -3.60 -9.65
C ARG A 44 6.94 -3.96 -10.49
N LYS A 45 6.73 -4.42 -11.71
CA LYS A 45 7.84 -4.77 -12.60
C LYS A 45 8.74 -3.57 -12.91
N LYS A 46 8.16 -2.38 -12.96
CA LYS A 46 8.92 -1.15 -13.19
C LYS A 46 9.70 -0.71 -11.95
N GLN A 47 9.10 -0.87 -10.77
CA GLN A 47 9.71 -0.48 -9.51
C GLN A 47 10.78 -1.48 -9.04
N VAL A 48 10.50 -2.76 -9.23
CA VAL A 48 11.39 -3.84 -8.81
C VAL A 48 11.54 -4.80 -10.00
N PRO A 49 12.54 -4.57 -10.87
CA PRO A 49 12.70 -5.37 -12.09
C PRO A 49 13.28 -6.75 -11.80
N SER A 50 12.54 -7.56 -11.06
CA SER A 50 12.90 -8.91 -10.68
C SER A 50 11.65 -9.74 -10.51
N ASN A 51 11.73 -11.01 -10.84
CA ASN A 51 10.64 -11.96 -10.60
C ASN A 51 10.63 -12.49 -9.17
N SER A 52 11.65 -12.16 -8.39
CA SER A 52 11.76 -12.64 -7.01
C SER A 52 10.90 -11.80 -6.08
N VAL A 53 10.24 -12.48 -5.15
CA VAL A 53 9.48 -11.84 -4.08
C VAL A 53 10.13 -12.26 -2.77
N THR A 54 10.62 -11.27 -2.03
CA THR A 54 11.26 -11.54 -0.74
C THR A 54 10.24 -11.47 0.38
N TYR A 55 10.54 -12.17 1.46
CA TYR A 55 9.70 -12.14 2.64
C TYR A 55 10.56 -12.35 3.88
N LEU A 56 10.01 -11.96 5.02
CA LEU A 56 10.65 -12.16 6.30
C LEU A 56 9.82 -13.10 7.15
N VAL A 57 10.51 -13.96 7.90
CA VAL A 57 9.87 -14.76 8.94
C VAL A 57 10.44 -14.26 10.26
N ASP A 58 9.65 -13.48 10.96
CA ASP A 58 10.08 -12.91 12.22
C ASP A 58 8.91 -12.95 13.21
N ARG A 59 9.20 -12.51 14.41
CA ARG A 59 8.18 -12.42 15.45
C ARG A 59 8.42 -11.16 16.26
N ASN A 60 7.36 -10.42 16.47
CA ASN A 60 7.39 -9.26 17.35
C ASN A 60 7.08 -9.73 18.78
N ILE A 61 8.09 -9.71 19.63
CA ILE A 61 7.96 -10.23 20.99
C ILE A 61 7.68 -9.06 21.94
N ASN A 62 6.48 -9.03 22.48
CA ASN A 62 6.06 -7.99 23.42
C ASN A 62 5.94 -8.62 24.82
N TYR A 63 7.03 -8.58 25.56
CA TYR A 63 7.05 -9.19 26.90
C TYR A 63 6.36 -8.34 27.95
N THR A 64 6.08 -7.07 27.66
CA THR A 64 5.33 -6.17 28.52
C THR A 64 4.71 -5.06 27.69
N ASN A 65 3.58 -4.51 28.15
CA ASN A 65 3.01 -3.31 27.58
C ASN A 65 3.26 -2.07 28.46
N ILE A 66 4.00 -2.22 29.56
CA ILE A 66 4.37 -1.10 30.42
C ILE A 66 5.47 -0.30 29.73
N CYS A 67 5.23 1.00 29.54
CA CYS A 67 6.13 1.84 28.78
C CYS A 67 6.16 3.25 29.35
N THR A 68 7.36 3.85 29.40
CA THR A 68 7.55 5.21 29.88
C THR A 68 7.60 6.26 28.78
N ILE A 69 7.67 5.82 27.48
CA ILE A 69 7.87 6.72 26.35
C ILE A 69 6.61 7.55 26.07
N ASN A 70 5.44 6.99 26.29
CA ASN A 70 4.16 7.68 26.15
C ASN A 70 3.90 8.16 24.70
N CYS A 71 4.10 7.27 23.73
CA CYS A 71 3.89 7.61 22.32
C CYS A 71 2.39 7.72 22.02
N GLN A 72 1.98 8.84 21.43
CA GLN A 72 0.59 9.06 21.04
C GLN A 72 0.12 8.07 19.96
N PHE A 73 1.02 7.61 19.15
CA PHE A 73 0.74 6.62 18.12
C PHE A 73 0.34 5.26 18.68
N CYS A 74 0.92 4.88 19.82
CA CYS A 74 0.85 3.51 20.33
C CYS A 74 -0.36 3.33 21.25
N SER A 75 -1.33 2.53 20.82
CA SER A 75 -2.48 2.15 21.66
C SER A 75 -2.21 0.96 22.57
N PHE A 76 -1.06 0.31 22.37
CA PHE A 76 -0.72 -0.93 23.09
C PHE A 76 -0.16 -0.68 24.48
N TYR A 77 0.56 0.44 24.66
CA TYR A 77 1.28 0.70 25.89
C TYR A 77 0.35 1.03 27.06
N ARG A 78 0.87 0.81 28.28
CA ARG A 78 0.27 1.28 29.51
C ARG A 78 1.34 1.94 30.35
N PRO A 79 1.03 3.05 31.03
CA PRO A 79 2.03 3.71 31.89
C PRO A 79 2.38 2.84 33.10
N PRO A 80 3.59 3.02 33.68
CA PRO A 80 3.98 2.33 34.90
C PRO A 80 3.04 2.68 36.07
N GLY A 81 2.75 1.71 36.91
CA GLY A 81 1.91 1.91 38.10
C GLY A 81 0.45 1.46 37.94
#